data_3c46125afff2fd183618fead3dca15c4
#
_entry.id   3c46125afff2fd183618fead3dca15c4
#
_cell.length_a   1.000
_cell.length_b   1.000
_cell.length_c   1.000
_cell.angle_alpha   90.00
_cell.angle_beta   90.00
_cell.angle_gamma   90.00
#
_symmetry.space_group_name_H-M   'P 1'
#
loop_
_entity.id
_entity.type
_entity.pdbx_description
1 polymer ?
#
loop_
_entity_poly.entity_id
_entity_poly.type
_entity_poly.pdbx_seq_one_letter_code
_entity_poly.pdbx_strand_id
1 'polypeptide(L)'
;MNGTGSGFIIESDGYIITNAHVVAQADSVLVKLADKREFKAEILGVDRRTDVALLKIKAKNLPKVKFGNPEKIKVGQWVAAIGSPFGLENTMTVGVVSAKGRALPQENFVPFIQTDVAINPGNSGGPLFNTDGEVIGINSQIYSRTGGYMGLSFAIPID
;
A
#
# COMPACT_ATOMS: atom_id res chain seq x y z
N MET A 1 -16.38 -4.17 -13.55
CA MET A 1 -15.92 -4.97 -12.41
C MET A 1 -15.25 -4.07 -11.40
N ASN A 2 -15.67 -4.18 -10.16
CA ASN A 2 -15.16 -3.32 -9.11
C ASN A 2 -13.91 -3.94 -8.49
N GLY A 3 -12.80 -3.24 -8.58
CA GLY A 3 -11.59 -3.62 -7.87
C GLY A 3 -11.70 -3.22 -6.42
N THR A 4 -11.08 -3.99 -5.55
CA THR A 4 -10.93 -3.64 -4.15
C THR A 4 -9.46 -3.59 -3.80
N GLY A 5 -9.13 -2.80 -2.82
CA GLY A 5 -7.77 -2.67 -2.34
C GLY A 5 -7.74 -1.85 -1.07
N SER A 6 -6.57 -1.55 -0.62
CA SER A 6 -6.35 -0.76 0.58
C SER A 6 -5.59 0.51 0.24
N GLY A 7 -5.59 1.43 1.18
CA GLY A 7 -4.82 2.66 1.10
C GLY A 7 -4.59 3.19 2.49
N PHE A 8 -3.97 4.35 2.58
CA PHE A 8 -3.72 4.94 3.90
C PHE A 8 -3.71 6.47 3.80
N ILE A 9 -4.09 7.09 4.89
CA ILE A 9 -4.23 8.54 4.99
C ILE A 9 -2.88 9.16 5.31
N ILE A 10 -2.42 10.09 4.46
CA ILE A 10 -1.13 10.75 4.64
C ILE A 10 -1.25 12.16 5.19
N GLU A 11 -2.44 12.76 5.08
CA GLU A 11 -2.69 14.10 5.64
C GLU A 11 -4.08 14.13 6.26
N SER A 12 -4.23 14.86 7.36
CA SER A 12 -5.47 14.89 8.13
C SER A 12 -6.65 15.49 7.37
N ASP A 13 -6.39 16.20 6.29
CA ASP A 13 -7.46 16.81 5.47
C ASP A 13 -7.91 15.90 4.32
N GLY A 14 -7.47 14.65 4.28
CA GLY A 14 -8.05 13.65 3.40
C GLY A 14 -7.24 13.21 2.19
N TYR A 15 -5.93 13.43 2.19
CA TYR A 15 -5.07 12.86 1.14
C TYR A 15 -4.75 11.42 1.46
N ILE A 16 -4.88 10.55 0.45
CA ILE A 16 -4.78 9.10 0.59
C ILE A 16 -3.87 8.54 -0.50
N ILE A 17 -3.01 7.60 -0.12
CA ILE A 17 -2.17 6.85 -1.06
C ILE A 17 -2.74 5.45 -1.22
N THR A 18 -2.75 4.96 -2.44
CA THR A 18 -3.07 3.57 -2.78
C THR A 18 -2.27 3.16 -4.01
N ASN A 19 -2.49 1.97 -4.54
CA ASN A 19 -1.86 1.55 -5.79
C ASN A 19 -2.60 2.09 -7.01
N ALA A 20 -1.85 2.38 -8.06
CA ALA A 20 -2.44 2.85 -9.31
C ALA A 20 -3.38 1.81 -9.92
N HIS A 21 -3.01 0.52 -9.89
CA HIS A 21 -3.84 -0.51 -10.49
C HIS A 21 -5.18 -0.69 -9.79
N VAL A 22 -5.30 -0.29 -8.52
CA VAL A 22 -6.56 -0.35 -7.78
C VAL A 22 -7.58 0.62 -8.36
N VAL A 23 -7.13 1.77 -8.87
CA VAL A 23 -8.03 2.84 -9.35
C VAL A 23 -7.94 3.08 -10.85
N ALA A 24 -7.09 2.37 -11.57
CA ALA A 24 -6.71 2.71 -12.96
C ALA A 24 -7.86 2.74 -13.94
N GLN A 25 -8.90 1.94 -13.74
CA GLN A 25 -10.04 1.87 -14.65
C GLN A 25 -11.35 2.23 -13.97
N ALA A 26 -11.26 2.87 -12.81
CA ALA A 26 -12.45 3.23 -12.08
C ALA A 26 -12.95 4.60 -12.52
N ASP A 27 -14.26 4.70 -12.81
CA ASP A 27 -14.90 5.98 -13.04
C ASP A 27 -15.09 6.74 -11.75
N SER A 28 -15.24 6.00 -10.65
CA SER A 28 -15.34 6.59 -9.32
C SER A 28 -14.69 5.65 -8.31
N VAL A 29 -14.18 6.26 -7.25
CA VAL A 29 -13.53 5.52 -6.17
C VAL A 29 -14.28 5.83 -4.87
N LEU A 30 -14.67 4.77 -4.17
CA LEU A 30 -15.30 4.90 -2.87
C LEU A 30 -14.30 4.50 -1.81
N VAL A 31 -14.06 5.40 -0.86
CA VAL A 31 -13.13 5.18 0.24
C VAL A 31 -13.93 4.92 1.50
N LYS A 32 -13.66 3.80 2.16
CA LYS A 32 -14.27 3.45 3.42
C LYS A 32 -13.22 3.51 4.52
N LEU A 33 -13.50 4.32 5.53
CA LEU A 33 -12.59 4.48 6.67
C LEU A 33 -12.83 3.39 7.72
N ALA A 34 -11.88 3.26 8.64
CA ALA A 34 -11.97 2.29 9.73
C ALA A 34 -13.20 2.51 10.60
N ASP A 35 -13.67 3.74 10.73
CA ASP A 35 -14.90 4.07 11.49
C ASP A 35 -16.18 3.88 10.67
N LYS A 36 -16.08 3.27 9.48
CA LYS A 36 -17.17 2.94 8.58
C LYS A 36 -17.76 4.11 7.80
N ARG A 37 -17.24 5.32 7.95
CA ARG A 37 -17.64 6.42 7.07
C ARG A 37 -17.16 6.15 5.65
N GLU A 38 -17.99 6.53 4.68
CA GLU A 38 -17.68 6.36 3.27
C GLU A 38 -17.59 7.71 2.58
N PHE A 39 -16.63 7.86 1.70
CA PHE A 39 -16.41 9.09 0.96
C PHE A 39 -16.16 8.78 -0.50
N LYS A 40 -16.70 9.61 -1.37
CA LYS A 40 -16.35 9.57 -2.78
C LYS A 40 -15.02 10.30 -2.94
N ALA A 41 -14.03 9.63 -3.52
CA ALA A 41 -12.70 10.18 -3.67
C ALA A 41 -12.49 10.75 -5.06
N GLU A 42 -11.69 11.82 -5.11
CA GLU A 42 -11.18 12.38 -6.35
C GLU A 42 -9.78 11.83 -6.59
N ILE A 43 -9.50 11.38 -7.81
CA ILE A 43 -8.17 10.90 -8.19
C ILE A 43 -7.35 12.10 -8.60
N LEU A 44 -6.35 12.47 -7.80
CA LEU A 44 -5.50 13.64 -8.08
C LEU A 44 -4.33 13.30 -8.97
N GLY A 45 -3.82 12.09 -8.90
CA GLY A 45 -2.70 11.69 -9.72
C GLY A 45 -2.50 10.18 -9.70
N VAL A 46 -1.91 9.68 -10.77
CA VAL A 46 -1.61 8.26 -10.92
C VAL A 46 -0.23 8.14 -11.55
N ASP A 47 0.64 7.36 -10.95
CA ASP A 47 1.93 7.00 -11.52
C ASP A 47 1.95 5.50 -11.76
N ARG A 48 1.77 5.11 -13.01
CA ARG A 48 1.71 3.69 -13.38
C ARG A 48 3.05 3.00 -13.26
N ARG A 49 4.13 3.76 -13.40
CA ARG A 49 5.47 3.18 -13.33
C ARG A 49 5.80 2.68 -11.92
N THR A 50 5.44 3.46 -10.91
CA THR A 50 5.64 3.08 -9.51
C THR A 50 4.42 2.41 -8.90
N ASP A 51 3.30 2.36 -9.62
CA ASP A 51 2.03 1.81 -9.15
C ASP A 51 1.47 2.54 -7.94
N VAL A 52 1.56 3.87 -7.94
CA VAL A 52 1.09 4.71 -6.84
C VAL A 52 0.02 5.66 -7.34
N ALA A 53 -1.03 5.85 -6.56
CA ALA A 53 -2.09 6.82 -6.85
C ALA A 53 -2.34 7.69 -5.62
N LEU A 54 -2.67 8.95 -5.89
CA LEU A 54 -3.03 9.92 -4.85
C LEU A 54 -4.50 10.27 -5.00
N LEU A 55 -5.23 10.12 -3.90
CA LEU A 55 -6.66 10.40 -3.83
C LEU A 55 -6.93 11.52 -2.83
N LYS A 56 -8.09 12.15 -2.96
CA LYS A 56 -8.55 13.17 -2.03
C LYS A 56 -10.00 12.91 -1.66
N ILE A 57 -10.30 12.91 -0.38
CA ILE A 57 -11.68 12.88 0.13
C ILE A 57 -11.95 14.17 0.89
N LYS A 58 -13.24 14.53 0.98
CA LYS A 58 -13.67 15.73 1.71
C LYS A 58 -13.91 15.39 3.17
N ALA A 59 -12.83 15.39 3.95
CA ALA A 59 -12.88 15.11 5.38
C ALA A 59 -11.78 15.90 6.07
N LYS A 60 -11.93 16.07 7.38
CA LYS A 60 -10.98 16.83 8.19
C LYS A 60 -10.71 16.08 9.48
N ASN A 61 -9.59 16.43 10.11
CA ASN A 61 -9.21 15.86 11.41
C ASN A 61 -9.07 14.35 11.38
N LEU A 62 -8.61 13.82 10.27
CA LEU A 62 -8.39 12.38 10.12
C LEU A 62 -7.06 11.97 10.74
N PRO A 63 -6.99 10.77 11.34
CA PRO A 63 -5.70 10.23 11.73
C PRO A 63 -4.87 9.96 10.50
N LYS A 64 -3.60 10.32 10.55
CA LYS A 64 -2.68 10.11 9.42
C LYS A 64 -1.53 9.22 9.84
N VAL A 65 -0.92 8.56 8.86
CA VAL A 65 0.26 7.74 9.10
C VAL A 65 1.48 8.61 9.34
N LYS A 66 2.47 8.02 10.00
CA LYS A 66 3.78 8.60 10.18
C LYS A 66 4.74 7.89 9.25
N PHE A 67 5.54 8.66 8.52
CA PHE A 67 6.49 8.07 7.58
C PHE A 67 7.79 7.73 8.27
N GLY A 68 8.32 6.54 7.96
CA GLY A 68 9.67 6.16 8.34
C GLY A 68 10.65 6.40 7.20
N ASN A 69 11.89 5.98 7.41
CA ASN A 69 12.93 6.10 6.40
C ASN A 69 13.27 4.72 5.83
N PRO A 70 12.87 4.43 4.58
CA PRO A 70 13.14 3.11 4.00
C PRO A 70 14.62 2.79 3.85
N GLU A 71 15.48 3.80 3.80
CA GLU A 71 16.92 3.57 3.69
C GLU A 71 17.52 2.99 4.96
N LYS A 72 16.88 3.21 6.10
CA LYS A 72 17.34 2.67 7.39
C LYS A 72 16.90 1.24 7.66
N ILE A 73 16.10 0.67 6.79
CA ILE A 73 15.61 -0.70 6.96
C ILE A 73 16.74 -1.66 6.68
N LYS A 74 16.81 -2.72 7.49
CA LYS A 74 17.82 -3.77 7.31
C LYS A 74 17.14 -5.09 7.02
N VAL A 75 17.76 -5.91 6.21
CA VAL A 75 17.32 -7.27 5.96
C VAL A 75 17.23 -8.00 7.31
N GLY A 76 16.16 -8.72 7.50
CA GLY A 76 15.86 -9.42 8.75
C GLY A 76 15.00 -8.64 9.74
N GLN A 77 14.77 -7.34 9.51
CA GLN A 77 13.88 -6.57 10.38
C GLN A 77 12.43 -6.98 10.22
N TRP A 78 11.69 -6.92 11.32
CA TRP A 78 10.26 -7.18 11.30
C TRP A 78 9.52 -6.04 10.62
N VAL A 79 8.52 -6.42 9.84
CA VAL A 79 7.60 -5.48 9.18
C VAL A 79 6.18 -6.04 9.25
N ALA A 80 5.19 -5.17 9.08
CA ALA A 80 3.79 -5.56 9.09
C ALA A 80 3.03 -4.85 7.98
N ALA A 81 2.16 -5.60 7.30
CA ALA A 81 1.26 -5.04 6.31
C ALA A 81 -0.15 -5.02 6.89
N ILE A 82 -0.85 -3.91 6.68
CA ILE A 82 -2.24 -3.77 7.14
C ILE A 82 -3.11 -3.51 5.92
N GLY A 83 -4.27 -4.16 5.88
CA GLY A 83 -5.24 -3.97 4.82
C GLY A 83 -6.64 -4.33 5.27
N SER A 84 -7.60 -4.10 4.39
CA SER A 84 -9.01 -4.42 4.61
C SER A 84 -9.50 -5.32 3.49
N PRO A 85 -9.08 -6.59 3.48
CA PRO A 85 -9.47 -7.48 2.39
C PRO A 85 -10.98 -7.62 2.32
N PHE A 86 -11.51 -7.52 1.10
CA PHE A 86 -12.95 -7.67 0.80
C PHE A 86 -13.84 -6.68 1.55
N GLY A 87 -13.30 -5.52 1.95
CA GLY A 87 -14.08 -4.54 2.70
C GLY A 87 -14.37 -4.96 4.13
N LEU A 88 -13.74 -6.01 4.61
CA LEU A 88 -13.87 -6.48 5.98
C LEU A 88 -13.01 -5.66 6.92
N GLU A 89 -13.01 -6.02 8.19
CA GLU A 89 -12.17 -5.34 9.18
C GLU A 89 -10.70 -5.41 8.79
N ASN A 90 -9.93 -4.46 9.29
CA ASN A 90 -8.50 -4.42 9.03
C ASN A 90 -7.83 -5.72 9.48
N THR A 91 -6.98 -6.25 8.62
CA THR A 91 -6.15 -7.41 8.94
C THR A 91 -4.69 -7.01 8.90
N MET A 92 -3.88 -7.71 9.66
CA MET A 92 -2.44 -7.46 9.71
C MET A 92 -1.70 -8.76 9.43
N THR A 93 -0.70 -8.68 8.57
CA THR A 93 0.23 -9.77 8.35
C THR A 93 1.63 -9.30 8.70
N VAL A 94 2.44 -10.20 9.26
CA VAL A 94 3.77 -9.86 9.78
C VAL A 94 4.80 -10.73 9.10
N GLY A 95 5.95 -10.16 8.84
CA GLY A 95 7.07 -10.87 8.26
C GLY A 95 8.36 -10.10 8.47
N VAL A 96 9.36 -10.41 7.66
CA VAL A 96 10.67 -9.74 7.73
C VAL A 96 11.06 -9.21 6.36
N VAL A 97 11.95 -8.23 6.37
CA VAL A 97 12.56 -7.74 5.13
C VAL A 97 13.52 -8.80 4.62
N SER A 98 13.28 -9.28 3.41
CA SER A 98 14.10 -10.33 2.78
C SER A 98 15.22 -9.74 1.93
N ALA A 99 14.96 -8.59 1.30
CA ALA A 99 15.94 -7.91 0.46
C ALA A 99 15.52 -6.45 0.26
N LYS A 100 16.46 -5.63 -0.13
CA LYS A 100 16.23 -4.22 -0.46
C LYS A 100 16.81 -3.91 -1.82
N GLY A 101 16.22 -2.89 -2.46
CA GLY A 101 16.74 -2.41 -3.74
C GLY A 101 16.56 -3.40 -4.88
N ARG A 102 15.58 -4.29 -4.77
CA ARG A 102 15.33 -5.28 -5.82
C ARG A 102 14.69 -4.64 -7.02
N ALA A 103 15.31 -4.82 -8.19
CA ALA A 103 14.69 -4.46 -9.45
C ALA A 103 14.03 -5.68 -10.04
N LEU A 104 12.76 -5.54 -10.43
CA LEU A 104 12.03 -6.62 -11.08
C LEU A 104 12.28 -6.55 -12.60
N PRO A 105 12.21 -7.69 -13.31
CA PRO A 105 12.52 -7.68 -14.75
C PRO A 105 11.69 -6.71 -15.57
N GLN A 106 10.45 -6.45 -15.18
CA GLN A 106 9.55 -5.56 -15.89
C GLN A 106 9.69 -4.10 -15.46
N GLU A 107 10.36 -3.85 -14.35
CA GLU A 107 10.44 -2.53 -13.74
C GLU A 107 11.88 -2.24 -13.32
N ASN A 108 12.61 -1.54 -14.17
CA ASN A 108 14.04 -1.33 -13.95
C ASN A 108 14.38 -0.20 -12.99
N PHE A 109 13.38 0.61 -12.61
CA PHE A 109 13.66 1.86 -11.91
C PHE A 109 13.11 1.94 -10.48
N VAL A 110 12.34 0.94 -10.04
CA VAL A 110 11.76 0.94 -8.70
C VAL A 110 12.58 0.01 -7.80
N PRO A 111 13.24 0.52 -6.77
CA PRO A 111 14.05 -0.32 -5.87
C PRO A 111 13.17 -0.95 -4.80
N PHE A 112 12.44 -1.99 -5.16
CA PHE A 112 11.46 -2.63 -4.28
C PHE A 112 12.07 -3.17 -2.99
N ILE A 113 11.28 -3.10 -1.91
CA ILE A 113 11.56 -3.82 -0.67
C ILE A 113 10.89 -5.18 -0.80
N GLN A 114 11.67 -6.23 -0.68
CA GLN A 114 11.14 -7.60 -0.71
C GLN A 114 10.92 -8.08 0.72
N THR A 115 9.75 -8.65 0.97
CA THR A 115 9.40 -9.20 2.30
C THR A 115 8.77 -10.58 2.13
N ASP A 116 8.59 -11.29 3.23
CA ASP A 116 7.80 -12.52 3.26
C ASP A 116 6.40 -12.30 3.85
N VAL A 117 5.99 -11.05 3.96
CA VAL A 117 4.64 -10.70 4.40
C VAL A 117 3.62 -11.22 3.39
N ALA A 118 2.57 -11.88 3.87
CA ALA A 118 1.53 -12.36 2.98
C ALA A 118 0.74 -11.20 2.39
N ILE A 119 0.68 -11.16 1.06
CA ILE A 119 -0.06 -10.12 0.32
C ILE A 119 -1.21 -10.80 -0.43
N ASN A 120 -2.40 -10.27 -0.22
CA ASN A 120 -3.62 -10.72 -0.89
C ASN A 120 -4.26 -9.52 -1.60
N PRO A 121 -5.22 -9.74 -2.52
CA PRO A 121 -5.83 -8.62 -3.25
C PRO A 121 -6.32 -7.49 -2.35
N GLY A 122 -6.80 -7.80 -1.17
CA GLY A 122 -7.37 -6.80 -0.27
C GLY A 122 -6.36 -5.87 0.38
N ASN A 123 -5.10 -6.28 0.55
CA ASN A 123 -4.11 -5.40 1.19
C ASN A 123 -3.13 -4.74 0.22
N SER A 124 -3.32 -4.94 -1.08
CA SER A 124 -2.57 -4.20 -2.09
C SER A 124 -2.93 -2.72 -2.02
N GLY A 125 -1.94 -1.85 -1.99
CA GLY A 125 -2.12 -0.41 -1.78
C GLY A 125 -2.07 0.01 -0.33
N GLY A 126 -2.10 -0.93 0.60
CA GLY A 126 -2.00 -0.65 2.02
C GLY A 126 -0.56 -0.39 2.46
N PRO A 127 -0.41 0.07 3.69
CA PRO A 127 0.90 0.45 4.20
C PRO A 127 1.71 -0.75 4.67
N LEU A 128 3.03 -0.65 4.50
CA LEU A 128 3.98 -1.55 5.15
C LEU A 128 4.65 -0.76 6.27
N PHE A 129 4.53 -1.26 7.49
CA PHE A 129 5.04 -0.61 8.70
C PHE A 129 6.33 -1.24 9.19
N ASN A 130 7.21 -0.42 9.77
CA ASN A 130 8.31 -0.91 10.59
C ASN A 130 7.82 -1.16 12.03
N THR A 131 8.73 -1.54 12.93
CA THR A 131 8.36 -1.84 14.32
C THR A 131 8.05 -0.59 15.15
N ASP A 132 8.37 0.59 14.65
CA ASP A 132 8.01 1.85 15.29
C ASP A 132 6.64 2.36 14.86
N GLY A 133 5.92 1.61 14.03
CA GLY A 133 4.62 2.02 13.53
C GLY A 133 4.68 3.05 12.42
N GLU A 134 5.82 3.19 11.78
CA GLU A 134 6.01 4.14 10.68
C GLU A 134 5.89 3.43 9.34
N VAL A 135 5.27 4.11 8.37
CA VAL A 135 5.11 3.56 7.02
C VAL A 135 6.43 3.70 6.27
N ILE A 136 6.90 2.59 5.73
CA ILE A 136 8.14 2.52 4.97
C ILE A 136 7.91 2.12 3.51
N GLY A 137 6.72 1.66 3.18
CA GLY A 137 6.42 1.27 1.81
C GLY A 137 4.94 1.07 1.58
N ILE A 138 4.60 0.83 0.32
CA ILE A 138 3.24 0.56 -0.14
C ILE A 138 3.23 -0.86 -0.71
N ASN A 139 2.39 -1.72 -0.15
CA ASN A 139 2.30 -3.11 -0.62
C ASN A 139 1.73 -3.15 -2.03
N SER A 140 2.31 -3.98 -2.88
CA SER A 140 1.84 -4.12 -4.25
C SER A 140 1.75 -5.58 -4.65
N GLN A 141 0.57 -5.99 -5.10
CA GLN A 141 0.32 -7.33 -5.60
C GLN A 141 0.67 -7.48 -7.08
N ILE A 142 0.78 -6.37 -7.80
CA ILE A 142 0.96 -6.40 -9.25
C ILE A 142 2.23 -7.15 -9.67
N TYR A 143 3.17 -7.27 -8.76
CA TYR A 143 4.45 -7.91 -9.02
C TYR A 143 4.48 -9.39 -8.63
N SER A 144 3.35 -9.96 -8.24
CA SER A 144 3.22 -11.38 -7.99
C SER A 144 2.99 -12.09 -9.32
N ARG A 145 3.87 -13.01 -9.68
CA ARG A 145 3.79 -13.72 -10.97
C ARG A 145 2.54 -14.55 -11.14
N THR A 146 2.07 -15.14 -10.06
CA THR A 146 0.95 -16.08 -10.11
C THR A 146 -0.33 -15.49 -9.58
N GLY A 147 -0.31 -14.22 -9.14
CA GLY A 147 -1.42 -13.61 -8.44
C GLY A 147 -1.64 -14.15 -7.04
N GLY A 148 -0.82 -15.11 -6.61
CA GLY A 148 -0.88 -15.71 -5.28
C GLY A 148 0.40 -15.52 -4.51
N TYR A 149 0.33 -15.80 -3.22
CA TYR A 149 1.47 -15.67 -2.33
C TYR A 149 2.44 -16.85 -2.53
N MET A 150 3.70 -16.54 -2.79
CA MET A 150 4.74 -17.52 -3.02
C MET A 150 5.91 -17.36 -2.05
N GLY A 151 5.68 -16.74 -0.89
CA GLY A 151 6.75 -16.44 0.05
C GLY A 151 7.54 -15.19 -0.28
N LEU A 152 7.15 -14.50 -1.36
CA LEU A 152 7.79 -13.26 -1.79
C LEU A 152 6.72 -12.19 -1.98
N SER A 153 6.95 -11.04 -1.39
CA SER A 153 6.09 -9.87 -1.55
C SER A 153 6.96 -8.65 -1.78
N PHE A 154 6.44 -7.69 -2.52
CA PHE A 154 7.19 -6.48 -2.86
C PHE A 154 6.43 -5.26 -2.39
N ALA A 155 7.17 -4.30 -1.86
CA ALA A 155 6.61 -3.02 -1.45
C ALA A 155 7.39 -1.90 -2.11
N ILE A 156 6.66 -0.85 -2.50
CA ILE A 156 7.23 0.35 -3.10
C ILE A 156 7.73 1.21 -1.94
N PRO A 157 9.04 1.55 -1.89
CA PRO A 157 9.56 2.36 -0.78
C PRO A 157 8.95 3.75 -0.78
N ILE A 158 8.70 4.25 0.41
CA ILE A 158 8.27 5.62 0.64
C ILE A 158 9.51 6.51 0.71
N ASP A 159 9.52 7.62 -0.02
CA ASP A 159 10.55 8.64 0.11
C ASP A 159 10.06 10.01 -0.32
#